data_c1b4dd2c709a10f91e737fe6414d3544
#
_entry.id   c1b4dd2c709a10f91e737fe6414d3544
#
_cell.length_a   1.000
_cell.length_b   1.000
_cell.length_c   1.000
_cell.angle_alpha   90.00
_cell.angle_beta   90.00
_cell.angle_gamma   90.00
#
_symmetry.space_group_name_H-M   'P 1'
#
loop_
_entity.id
_entity.type
_entity.pdbx_description
1 polymer ?
#
loop_
_entity_poly.entity_id
_entity_poly.type
_entity_poly.pdbx_seq_one_letter_code
_entity_poly.pdbx_strand_id
1 'polypeptide(L)'
;DALDHVLIFGPPGLGKTTLANIIAQEMGVKFKQTSGPVMEKAGDLAALLTNLELNESLFVDEIHRLSPTVEEILYPAMEDYQLDIIIGEGPAARSIKLSLPCFTLIGATTRAGSLTSPLRDRFGIVLRLEYYHWQELAQ
;
A
#
# COMPACT_ATOMS: atom_id res chain seq x y z
N ASP A 1 15.63 9.34 -2.11
CA ASP A 1 14.20 9.55 -2.30
C ASP A 1 13.46 8.23 -2.38
N ALA A 2 12.22 8.24 -1.95
CA ALA A 2 11.38 7.06 -2.05
C ALA A 2 11.03 6.80 -3.51
N LEU A 3 10.92 5.52 -3.86
CA LEU A 3 10.42 5.15 -5.19
C LEU A 3 8.96 5.53 -5.32
N ASP A 4 8.49 5.60 -6.57
CA ASP A 4 7.06 5.66 -6.82
C ASP A 4 6.39 4.44 -6.20
N HIS A 5 5.15 4.62 -5.77
CA HIS A 5 4.39 3.50 -5.20
C HIS A 5 4.16 2.43 -6.26
N VAL A 6 4.19 1.19 -5.82
CA VAL A 6 4.17 0.02 -6.71
C VAL A 6 2.90 -0.80 -6.49
N LEU A 7 2.24 -1.17 -7.57
CA LEU A 7 1.08 -2.07 -7.52
C LEU A 7 1.44 -3.37 -8.22
N ILE A 8 1.23 -4.49 -7.52
CA ILE A 8 1.50 -5.82 -8.06
C ILE A 8 0.19 -6.56 -8.27
N PHE A 9 -0.09 -6.93 -9.51
CA PHE A 9 -1.21 -7.79 -9.85
C PHE A 9 -0.74 -9.21 -10.03
N GLY A 10 -1.50 -10.17 -9.55
CA GLY A 10 -1.17 -11.56 -9.81
C GLY A 10 -2.13 -12.51 -9.11
N PRO A 11 -2.20 -13.76 -9.58
CA PRO A 11 -3.03 -14.77 -8.95
C PRO A 11 -2.55 -15.05 -7.52
N PRO A 12 -3.45 -15.54 -6.66
CA PRO A 12 -3.06 -15.92 -5.30
C PRO A 12 -1.94 -16.96 -5.32
N GLY A 13 -1.00 -16.83 -4.40
CA GLY A 13 0.08 -17.81 -4.26
C GLY A 13 1.19 -17.71 -5.27
N LEU A 14 1.24 -16.65 -6.07
CA LEU A 14 2.27 -16.51 -7.10
C LEU A 14 3.48 -15.67 -6.65
N GLY A 15 3.65 -15.48 -5.35
CA GLY A 15 4.87 -14.86 -4.85
C GLY A 15 4.88 -13.33 -4.83
N LYS A 16 3.71 -12.70 -4.74
CA LYS A 16 3.65 -11.23 -4.65
C LYS A 16 4.39 -10.70 -3.43
N THR A 17 4.25 -11.38 -2.29
CA THR A 17 4.96 -11.00 -1.06
C THR A 17 6.46 -11.14 -1.23
N THR A 18 6.89 -12.21 -1.89
CA THR A 18 8.31 -12.42 -2.18
C THR A 18 8.87 -11.32 -3.06
N LEU A 19 8.14 -10.94 -4.10
CA LEU A 19 8.57 -9.86 -4.98
C LEU A 19 8.65 -8.54 -4.23
N ALA A 20 7.67 -8.24 -3.39
CA ALA A 20 7.68 -7.02 -2.59
C ALA A 20 8.91 -6.97 -1.67
N ASN A 21 9.23 -8.09 -1.05
CA ASN A 21 10.40 -8.17 -0.17
C ASN A 21 11.70 -7.98 -0.96
N ILE A 22 11.78 -8.54 -2.16
CA ILE A 22 12.94 -8.35 -3.03
C ILE A 22 13.11 -6.88 -3.39
N ILE A 23 12.02 -6.19 -3.73
CA ILE A 23 12.06 -4.76 -4.04
C ILE A 23 12.62 -3.98 -2.84
N ALA A 24 12.14 -4.26 -1.63
CA ALA A 24 12.61 -3.59 -0.44
C ALA A 24 14.10 -3.86 -0.18
N GLN A 25 14.54 -5.09 -0.39
CA GLN A 25 15.94 -5.45 -0.23
C GLN A 25 16.84 -4.72 -1.23
N GLU A 26 16.40 -4.62 -2.48
CA GLU A 26 17.17 -3.90 -3.49
C GLU A 26 17.26 -2.41 -3.17
N MET A 27 16.26 -1.84 -2.52
CA MET A 27 16.30 -0.46 -2.08
C MET A 27 17.12 -0.26 -0.81
N GLY A 28 17.46 -1.35 -0.12
CA GLY A 28 18.19 -1.28 1.14
C GLY A 28 17.38 -0.68 2.27
N VAL A 29 16.07 -0.87 2.28
CA VAL A 29 15.17 -0.27 3.27
C VAL A 29 14.42 -1.35 4.04
N LYS A 30 13.88 -0.95 5.18
CA LYS A 30 13.07 -1.84 5.99
C LYS A 30 11.74 -2.15 5.29
N PHE A 31 11.16 -3.26 5.66
CA PHE A 31 9.95 -3.80 5.05
C PHE A 31 8.93 -4.12 6.13
N LYS A 32 7.75 -3.51 6.03
CA LYS A 32 6.61 -3.86 6.87
C LYS A 32 5.51 -4.41 5.98
N GLN A 33 4.75 -5.35 6.49
CA GLN A 33 3.64 -5.91 5.72
C GLN A 33 2.35 -5.95 6.53
N THR A 34 1.26 -5.76 5.81
CA THR A 34 -0.09 -5.84 6.33
C THR A 34 -1.01 -6.31 5.21
N SER A 35 -2.31 -6.27 5.43
CA SER A 35 -3.27 -6.61 4.39
C SER A 35 -4.52 -5.73 4.51
N GLY A 36 -5.26 -5.62 3.42
CA GLY A 36 -6.50 -4.86 3.41
C GLY A 36 -7.47 -5.31 4.49
N PRO A 37 -7.75 -6.63 4.61
CA PRO A 37 -8.69 -7.10 5.63
C PRO A 37 -8.28 -6.80 7.08
N VAL A 38 -6.99 -6.70 7.36
CA VAL A 38 -6.50 -6.40 8.70
C VAL A 38 -6.73 -4.94 9.07
N MET A 39 -6.70 -4.06 8.08
CA MET A 39 -6.89 -2.63 8.30
C MET A 39 -8.36 -2.25 8.12
N GLU A 40 -9.18 -2.57 9.12
CA GLU A 40 -10.61 -2.33 9.04
C GLU A 40 -10.99 -0.89 9.34
N LYS A 41 -10.23 -0.23 10.19
CA LYS A 41 -10.56 1.10 10.70
C LYS A 41 -9.48 2.09 10.36
N ALA A 42 -9.87 3.36 10.27
CA ALA A 42 -8.96 4.45 10.05
C ALA A 42 -7.79 4.46 11.04
N GLY A 43 -8.07 4.15 12.31
CA GLY A 43 -7.04 4.09 13.34
C GLY A 43 -5.98 3.03 13.10
N ASP A 44 -6.35 1.92 12.45
CA ASP A 44 -5.40 0.85 12.15
C ASP A 44 -4.35 1.35 11.15
N LEU A 45 -4.79 2.02 10.11
CA LEU A 45 -3.89 2.58 9.12
C LEU A 45 -3.05 3.71 9.72
N ALA A 46 -3.67 4.58 10.50
CA ALA A 46 -2.97 5.70 11.13
C ALA A 46 -1.83 5.21 12.02
N ALA A 47 -2.09 4.19 12.85
CA ALA A 47 -1.09 3.63 13.73
C ALA A 47 0.09 3.05 12.93
N LEU A 48 -0.21 2.38 11.83
CA LEU A 48 0.82 1.78 11.00
C LEU A 48 1.68 2.86 10.33
N LEU A 49 1.05 3.88 9.76
CA LEU A 49 1.76 4.94 9.04
C LEU A 49 2.64 5.78 9.97
N THR A 50 2.16 6.06 11.18
CA THR A 50 2.93 6.87 12.13
C THR A 50 4.15 6.14 12.69
N ASN A 51 4.21 4.83 12.53
CA ASN A 51 5.35 4.02 12.98
C ASN A 51 6.35 3.71 11.86
N LEU A 52 6.11 4.22 10.65
CA LEU A 52 7.05 4.00 9.56
C LEU A 52 8.32 4.83 9.73
N GLU A 53 9.44 4.26 9.32
CA GLU A 53 10.71 4.97 9.27
C GLU A 53 10.94 5.57 7.89
N LEU A 54 11.88 6.49 7.78
CA LEU A 54 12.18 7.14 6.51
C LEU A 54 12.55 6.12 5.44
N ASN A 55 11.89 6.22 4.30
CA ASN A 55 12.07 5.37 3.12
C ASN A 55 11.71 3.89 3.34
N GLU A 56 11.01 3.59 4.42
CA GLU A 56 10.54 2.22 4.67
C GLU A 56 9.54 1.81 3.60
N SER A 57 9.49 0.51 3.27
CA SER A 57 8.50 -0.04 2.35
C SER A 57 7.36 -0.65 3.15
N LEU A 58 6.13 -0.30 2.78
CA LEU A 58 4.93 -0.86 3.37
C LEU A 58 4.22 -1.71 2.32
N PHE A 59 4.13 -3.01 2.57
CA PHE A 59 3.43 -3.94 1.69
C PHE A 59 2.01 -4.16 2.20
N VAL A 60 1.03 -3.93 1.34
CA VAL A 60 -0.39 -4.16 1.66
C VAL A 60 -0.92 -5.23 0.74
N ASP A 61 -1.09 -6.44 1.26
CA ASP A 61 -1.68 -7.54 0.49
C ASP A 61 -3.19 -7.34 0.43
N GLU A 62 -3.81 -7.84 -0.62
CA GLU A 62 -5.24 -7.71 -0.86
C GLU A 62 -5.72 -6.27 -0.71
N ILE A 63 -4.98 -5.34 -1.31
CA ILE A 63 -5.26 -3.91 -1.16
C ILE A 63 -6.65 -3.52 -1.67
N HIS A 64 -7.22 -4.34 -2.56
CA HIS A 64 -8.58 -4.12 -3.07
C HIS A 64 -9.66 -4.27 -2.00
N ARG A 65 -9.31 -4.82 -0.83
CA ARG A 65 -10.26 -5.03 0.26
C ARG A 65 -10.23 -3.93 1.32
N LEU A 66 -9.55 -2.84 1.06
CA LEU A 66 -9.61 -1.69 1.95
C LEU A 66 -10.99 -1.06 1.91
N SER A 67 -11.48 -0.61 3.06
CA SER A 67 -12.74 0.13 3.12
C SER A 67 -12.56 1.52 2.49
N PRO A 68 -13.65 2.14 2.00
CA PRO A 68 -13.55 3.50 1.47
C PRO A 68 -12.99 4.51 2.46
N THR A 69 -13.31 4.38 3.74
CA THR A 69 -12.79 5.26 4.78
C THR A 69 -11.27 5.15 4.88
N VAL A 70 -10.75 3.93 4.84
CA VAL A 70 -9.30 3.71 4.92
C VAL A 70 -8.62 4.20 3.65
N GLU A 71 -9.23 3.97 2.47
CA GLU A 71 -8.68 4.48 1.21
C GLU A 71 -8.53 6.00 1.23
N GLU A 72 -9.53 6.72 1.74
CA GLU A 72 -9.49 8.17 1.78
C GLU A 72 -8.35 8.70 2.64
N ILE A 73 -7.99 7.98 3.68
CA ILE A 73 -6.87 8.35 4.54
C ILE A 73 -5.54 8.02 3.83
N LEU A 74 -5.53 6.94 3.07
CA LEU A 74 -4.33 6.50 2.38
C LEU A 74 -3.92 7.46 1.26
N TYR A 75 -4.87 8.09 0.58
CA TYR A 75 -4.56 8.93 -0.57
C TYR A 75 -3.60 10.08 -0.24
N PRO A 76 -3.87 10.94 0.75
CA PRO A 76 -2.90 11.99 1.07
C PRO A 76 -1.58 11.46 1.62
N ALA A 77 -1.60 10.28 2.25
CA ALA A 77 -0.37 9.65 2.70
C ALA A 77 0.53 9.25 1.54
N MET A 78 -0.06 8.74 0.46
CA MET A 78 0.70 8.35 -0.73
C MET A 78 1.18 9.56 -1.54
N GLU A 79 0.34 10.58 -1.66
CA GLU A 79 0.65 11.73 -2.51
C GLU A 79 1.57 12.74 -1.84
N ASP A 80 1.26 13.08 -0.60
CA ASP A 80 1.90 14.22 0.09
C ASP A 80 2.59 13.81 1.37
N TYR A 81 2.60 12.53 1.70
CA TYR A 81 3.17 12.02 2.95
C TYR A 81 2.58 12.73 4.15
N GLN A 82 1.27 12.84 4.13
CA GLN A 82 0.50 13.47 5.20
C GLN A 82 -0.61 12.55 5.67
N LEU A 83 -0.89 12.63 6.95
CA LEU A 83 -1.97 11.87 7.55
C LEU A 83 -2.98 12.86 8.13
N ASP A 84 -4.23 12.75 7.71
CA ASP A 84 -5.31 13.59 8.22
C ASP A 84 -6.02 12.85 9.34
N ILE A 85 -6.03 13.43 10.52
CA ILE A 85 -6.68 12.85 11.70
C ILE A 85 -7.81 13.77 12.12
N ILE A 86 -8.98 13.17 12.36
CA ILE A 86 -10.12 13.92 12.89
C ILE A 86 -10.17 13.72 14.40
N ILE A 87 -10.17 14.84 15.13
CA ILE A 87 -10.22 14.84 16.57
C ILE A 87 -11.52 15.49 17.01
N GLY A 88 -12.23 14.88 17.96
CA GLY A 88 -13.51 15.36 18.44
C GLY A 88 -14.68 14.81 17.68
N GLU A 89 -15.88 15.22 18.07
CA GLU A 89 -17.13 14.76 17.47
C GLU A 89 -18.04 15.95 17.19
N GLY A 90 -18.91 15.76 16.19
CA GLY A 90 -19.92 16.74 15.85
C GLY A 90 -19.33 18.08 15.44
N PRO A 91 -19.97 19.20 15.81
CA PRO A 91 -19.49 20.52 15.41
C PRO A 91 -18.13 20.90 15.96
N ALA A 92 -17.68 20.23 17.01
CA ALA A 92 -16.38 20.47 17.62
C ALA A 92 -15.25 19.69 16.95
N ALA A 93 -15.58 18.81 16.01
CA ALA A 93 -14.58 18.02 15.31
C ALA A 93 -13.65 18.90 14.48
N ARG A 94 -12.39 18.57 14.48
CA ARG A 94 -11.40 19.26 13.66
C ARG A 94 -10.41 18.28 13.08
N SER A 95 -9.82 18.68 11.96
CA SER A 95 -8.86 17.90 11.24
C SER A 95 -7.45 18.38 11.58
N ILE A 96 -6.56 17.44 11.87
CA ILE A 96 -5.16 17.72 12.11
C ILE A 96 -4.34 16.98 11.06
N LYS A 97 -3.39 17.68 10.45
CA LYS A 97 -2.49 17.05 9.48
C LYS A 97 -1.15 16.76 10.14
N LEU A 98 -0.72 15.51 10.03
CA LEU A 98 0.59 15.08 10.51
C LEU A 98 1.47 14.75 9.32
N SER A 99 2.72 15.21 9.37
CA SER A 99 3.69 14.84 8.35
C SER A 99 4.23 13.44 8.61
N LEU A 100 4.35 12.66 7.55
CA LEU A 100 4.89 11.31 7.60
C LEU A 100 6.28 11.27 6.95
N PRO A 101 7.16 10.37 7.38
CA PRO A 101 8.39 10.14 6.63
C PRO A 101 8.02 9.63 5.24
N CYS A 102 8.86 9.93 4.24
CA CYS A 102 8.64 9.38 2.91
C CYS A 102 8.72 7.85 2.99
N PHE A 103 7.79 7.18 2.35
CA PHE A 103 7.74 5.72 2.31
C PHE A 103 7.29 5.27 0.94
N THR A 104 7.49 3.99 0.64
CA THR A 104 7.00 3.40 -0.60
C THR A 104 5.90 2.41 -0.26
N LEU A 105 4.73 2.61 -0.84
CA LEU A 105 3.63 1.66 -0.69
C LEU A 105 3.71 0.64 -1.81
N ILE A 106 3.72 -0.64 -1.44
CA ILE A 106 3.67 -1.74 -2.39
C ILE A 106 2.34 -2.45 -2.15
N GLY A 107 1.39 -2.23 -3.06
CA GLY A 107 0.08 -2.87 -2.97
C GLY A 107 0.05 -4.14 -3.79
N ALA A 108 -0.64 -5.15 -3.31
CA ALA A 108 -0.82 -6.39 -4.06
C ALA A 108 -2.31 -6.70 -4.16
N THR A 109 -2.72 -7.17 -5.33
CA THR A 109 -4.10 -7.53 -5.56
C THR A 109 -4.17 -8.70 -6.53
N THR A 110 -5.25 -9.45 -6.46
CA THR A 110 -5.49 -10.50 -7.42
C THR A 110 -6.03 -9.88 -8.70
N ARG A 111 -5.98 -10.63 -9.79
CA ARG A 111 -6.50 -10.19 -11.07
C ARG A 111 -7.98 -9.85 -11.01
N ALA A 112 -8.73 -10.59 -10.20
CA ALA A 112 -10.16 -10.37 -10.04
C ALA A 112 -10.45 -9.24 -9.06
N GLY A 113 -9.45 -8.77 -8.31
CA GLY A 113 -9.65 -7.68 -7.38
C GLY A 113 -9.93 -6.39 -8.11
N SER A 114 -10.96 -5.68 -7.67
CA SER A 114 -11.32 -4.41 -8.28
C SER A 114 -10.75 -3.28 -7.45
N LEU A 115 -9.84 -2.53 -8.03
CA LEU A 115 -9.37 -1.31 -7.40
C LEU A 115 -10.20 -0.15 -7.91
N THR A 116 -10.50 0.78 -7.02
CA THR A 116 -11.11 2.04 -7.45
C THR A 116 -10.11 2.78 -8.33
N SER A 117 -10.60 3.54 -9.31
CA SER A 117 -9.72 4.33 -10.16
C SER A 117 -8.87 5.31 -9.35
N PRO A 118 -9.41 6.00 -8.33
CA PRO A 118 -8.58 6.88 -7.53
C PRO A 118 -7.39 6.20 -6.86
N LEU A 119 -7.57 4.99 -6.34
CA LEU A 119 -6.47 4.25 -5.73
C LEU A 119 -5.46 3.80 -6.78
N ARG A 120 -5.95 3.24 -7.87
CA ARG A 120 -5.09 2.74 -8.94
C ARG A 120 -4.21 3.84 -9.53
N ASP A 121 -4.77 5.03 -9.71
CA ASP A 121 -4.05 6.14 -10.35
C ASP A 121 -2.90 6.67 -9.49
N ARG A 122 -2.85 6.31 -8.21
CA ARG A 122 -1.80 6.76 -7.30
C ARG A 122 -0.56 5.88 -7.32
N PHE A 123 -0.60 4.79 -8.07
CA PHE A 123 0.57 3.92 -8.22
C PHE A 123 1.32 4.30 -9.49
N GLY A 124 2.59 4.68 -9.35
CA GLY A 124 3.42 5.05 -10.49
C GLY A 124 3.99 3.86 -11.24
N ILE A 125 4.06 2.71 -10.59
CA ILE A 125 4.61 1.49 -11.17
C ILE A 125 3.58 0.37 -11.00
N VAL A 126 3.27 -0.32 -12.10
CA VAL A 126 2.34 -1.46 -12.08
C VAL A 126 3.05 -2.68 -12.62
N LEU A 127 3.12 -3.72 -11.81
CA LEU A 127 3.75 -4.97 -12.18
C LEU A 127 2.70 -6.07 -12.25
N ARG A 128 2.83 -6.95 -13.24
CA ARG A 128 1.94 -8.10 -13.38
C ARG A 128 2.74 -9.37 -13.23
N LEU A 129 2.26 -10.24 -12.34
CA LEU A 129 2.78 -11.61 -12.25
C LEU A 129 1.79 -12.52 -12.94
N GLU A 130 2.30 -13.41 -13.78
CA GLU A 130 1.48 -14.34 -14.52
C GLU A 130 2.00 -15.76 -14.32
N TYR A 131 1.11 -16.73 -14.48
CA TYR A 131 1.53 -18.11 -14.50
C TYR A 131 2.16 -18.42 -15.85
N TYR A 132 3.32 -19.04 -15.77
CA TYR A 132 3.99 -19.57 -16.97
C TYR A 132 4.13 -21.07 -16.80
N HIS A 133 3.96 -21.80 -17.88
CA HIS A 133 4.29 -23.19 -17.88
C HIS A 133 5.80 -23.35 -17.78
N TRP A 134 6.23 -24.40 -17.14
CA TRP A 134 7.64 -24.68 -16.98
C TRP A 134 8.40 -24.65 -18.30
N GLN A 135 7.76 -25.15 -19.36
CA GLN A 135 8.36 -25.18 -20.68
C GLN A 135 8.60 -23.78 -21.26
N GLU A 136 7.71 -22.85 -20.96
CA GLU A 136 7.87 -21.47 -21.41
C GLU A 136 9.04 -20.79 -20.71
N LEU A 137 9.22 -21.07 -19.45
CA LEU A 137 10.32 -20.51 -18.68
C LEU A 137 11.68 -21.06 -19.13
N ALA A 138 11.69 -22.26 -19.70
CA ALA A 138 12.91 -22.90 -20.16
C ALA A 138 13.40 -22.37 -21.52
N GLN A 139 12.62 -21.58 -22.18
CA GLN A 139 12.98 -21.01 -23.48
C GLN A 139 13.88 -19.76 -23.33
#